data_b6a75738dbf09c18e5c3eac014e19918
#
_entry.id   b6a75738dbf09c18e5c3eac014e19918
#
_cell.length_a   1.000
_cell.length_b   1.000
_cell.length_c   1.000
_cell.angle_alpha   90.00
_cell.angle_beta   90.00
_cell.angle_gamma   90.00
#
_symmetry.space_group_name_H-M   'P 1'
#
loop_
_entity.id
_entity.type
_entity.pdbx_description
1 polymer ?
#
loop_
_entity_poly.entity_id
_entity_poly.type
_entity_poly.pdbx_seq_one_letter_code
_entity_poly.pdbx_strand_id
1 'polypeptide(L)'
;GLTCFLAAENTRKSLFEAMRARHHYATTGCRLYLDVTAETANGVRMMGDVAAAGAAAVPVRVTAHAGSGIETIELRNGAEVIETIRSHDAASLGRRVRVTWSGAEYRGRGRNTRWRGVIDVDGAGILSSRPINRWNPEGLLEQRGRAQMAFESVTTGNFGGVDLYLD
;
A
#
# COMPACT_ATOMS: atom_id res chain seq x y z
N GLY A 1 -8.73 8.91 -3.96
CA GLY A 1 -8.52 8.54 -2.56
C GLY A 1 -9.80 8.53 -1.76
N LEU A 2 -9.77 7.90 -0.61
CA LEU A 2 -10.86 7.89 0.36
C LEU A 2 -10.33 8.44 1.67
N THR A 3 -11.19 9.18 2.40
CA THR A 3 -10.93 9.55 3.80
C THR A 3 -11.85 8.73 4.69
N CYS A 4 -11.29 8.06 5.67
CA CYS A 4 -12.00 7.21 6.61
C CYS A 4 -12.01 7.90 7.98
N PHE A 5 -13.17 8.03 8.61
CA PHE A 5 -13.33 8.63 9.93
C PHE A 5 -13.62 7.55 10.97
N LEU A 6 -12.94 7.63 12.11
CA LEU A 6 -13.22 6.84 13.30
C LEU A 6 -14.20 7.63 14.17
N ALA A 7 -15.49 7.46 13.92
CA ALA A 7 -16.58 8.15 14.61
C ALA A 7 -17.43 7.15 15.38
N ALA A 8 -17.99 7.56 16.50
CA ALA A 8 -18.85 6.70 17.32
C ALA A 8 -20.17 6.36 16.62
N GLU A 9 -20.67 7.27 15.78
CA GLU A 9 -21.94 7.12 15.05
C GLU A 9 -21.82 7.73 13.66
N ASN A 10 -22.60 7.22 12.71
CA ASN A 10 -22.72 7.81 11.38
C ASN A 10 -23.73 8.99 11.39
N THR A 11 -23.41 10.02 12.17
CA THR A 11 -24.17 11.27 12.24
C THR A 11 -23.27 12.45 11.86
N ARG A 12 -23.87 13.53 11.35
CA ARG A 12 -23.14 14.76 11.02
C ARG A 12 -22.32 15.27 12.21
N LYS A 13 -22.89 15.26 13.40
CA LYS A 13 -22.21 15.72 14.63
C LYS A 13 -20.97 14.88 14.92
N SER A 14 -21.11 13.56 14.98
CA SER A 14 -20.02 12.64 15.30
C SER A 14 -18.91 12.67 14.24
N LEU A 15 -19.24 12.81 12.96
CA LEU A 15 -18.25 12.98 11.90
C LEU A 15 -17.45 14.28 12.04
N PHE A 16 -18.10 15.40 12.38
CA PHE A 16 -17.39 16.67 12.64
C PHE A 16 -16.54 16.61 13.88
N GLU A 17 -16.95 15.92 14.92
CA GLU A 17 -16.16 15.69 16.14
C GLU A 17 -14.91 14.87 15.80
N ALA A 18 -15.04 13.77 15.08
CA ALA A 18 -13.92 12.95 14.60
C ALA A 18 -12.93 13.75 13.72
N MET A 19 -13.47 14.59 12.82
CA MET A 19 -12.65 15.47 11.99
C MET A 19 -11.84 16.45 12.83
N ARG A 20 -12.44 17.13 13.80
CA ARG A 20 -11.76 18.07 14.70
C ARG A 20 -10.72 17.39 15.58
N ALA A 21 -11.01 16.19 16.04
CA ALA A 21 -10.10 15.35 16.82
C ALA A 21 -9.01 14.68 15.97
N ARG A 22 -9.04 14.83 14.63
CA ARG A 22 -8.13 14.17 13.68
C ARG A 22 -8.21 12.64 13.70
N HIS A 23 -9.32 12.09 14.15
CA HIS A 23 -9.60 10.66 14.17
C HIS A 23 -9.98 10.18 12.74
N HIS A 24 -9.04 10.30 11.83
CA HIS A 24 -9.23 9.92 10.43
C HIS A 24 -7.90 9.56 9.76
N TYR A 25 -7.99 8.80 8.69
CA TYR A 25 -6.87 8.45 7.82
C TYR A 25 -7.31 8.46 6.36
N ALA A 26 -6.36 8.43 5.45
CA ALA A 26 -6.61 8.44 4.02
C ALA A 26 -6.08 7.17 3.35
N THR A 27 -6.74 6.74 2.28
CA THR A 27 -6.27 5.66 1.40
C THR A 27 -6.23 6.13 -0.05
N THR A 28 -5.49 5.43 -0.88
CA THR A 28 -5.43 5.69 -2.32
C THR A 28 -6.65 5.15 -3.09
N GLY A 29 -7.66 4.63 -2.37
CA GLY A 29 -8.91 4.11 -2.94
C GLY A 29 -9.24 2.69 -2.49
N CYS A 30 -8.33 2.00 -1.81
CA CYS A 30 -8.61 0.70 -1.21
C CYS A 30 -9.47 0.85 0.05
N ARG A 31 -10.29 -0.15 0.33
CA ARG A 31 -11.01 -0.27 1.60
C ARG A 31 -10.08 -0.91 2.63
N LEU A 32 -9.45 -0.07 3.40
CA LEU A 32 -8.54 -0.44 4.48
C LEU A 32 -9.15 0.02 5.81
N TYR A 33 -9.27 -0.86 6.78
CA TYR A 33 -9.46 -0.48 8.18
C TYR A 33 -8.10 -0.31 8.81
N LEU A 34 -7.88 0.82 9.46
CA LEU A 34 -6.65 1.15 10.18
C LEU A 34 -7.02 1.75 11.53
N ASP A 35 -6.50 1.16 12.60
CA ASP A 35 -6.56 1.67 13.94
C ASP A 35 -5.16 1.72 14.53
N VAL A 36 -4.80 2.87 15.09
CA VAL A 36 -3.50 3.09 15.73
C VAL A 36 -3.72 3.65 17.12
N THR A 37 -3.19 2.97 18.11
CA THR A 37 -3.27 3.39 19.50
C THR A 37 -1.88 3.47 20.11
N ALA A 38 -1.71 4.37 21.08
CA ALA A 38 -0.48 4.55 21.84
C ALA A 38 -0.76 4.46 23.34
N GLU A 39 0.06 3.69 24.07
CA GLU A 39 -0.05 3.54 25.51
C GLU A 39 0.79 4.61 26.21
N THR A 40 0.15 5.64 26.74
CA THR A 40 0.82 6.75 27.43
C THR A 40 0.63 6.64 28.94
N ALA A 41 1.43 7.40 29.70
CA ALA A 41 1.28 7.50 31.18
C ALA A 41 -0.14 7.94 31.60
N ASN A 42 -0.86 8.63 30.72
CA ASN A 42 -2.21 9.14 30.96
C ASN A 42 -3.30 8.31 30.28
N GLY A 43 -3.01 7.02 29.99
CA GLY A 43 -3.91 6.07 29.35
C GLY A 43 -3.69 5.94 27.84
N VAL A 44 -4.54 5.11 27.22
CA VAL A 44 -4.49 4.85 25.80
C VAL A 44 -4.96 6.06 25.00
N ARG A 45 -4.22 6.39 23.96
CA ARG A 45 -4.53 7.44 22.97
C ARG A 45 -4.74 6.80 21.61
N MET A 46 -5.73 7.28 20.88
CA MET A 46 -5.95 6.84 19.51
C MET A 46 -5.30 7.79 18.49
N MET A 47 -5.23 7.36 17.24
CA MET A 47 -4.70 8.20 16.16
C MET A 47 -5.38 9.57 16.12
N GLY A 48 -4.59 10.65 16.01
CA GLY A 48 -5.05 12.02 16.03
C GLY A 48 -5.01 12.70 17.39
N ASP A 49 -4.99 11.94 18.48
CA ASP A 49 -4.84 12.51 19.83
C ASP A 49 -3.48 13.17 20.01
N VAL A 50 -3.44 14.15 20.90
CA VAL A 50 -2.21 14.80 21.34
C VAL A 50 -1.89 14.34 22.77
N ALA A 51 -0.69 13.84 22.96
CA ALA A 51 -0.18 13.46 24.28
C ALA A 51 1.07 14.28 24.61
N ALA A 52 1.31 14.50 25.90
CA ALA A 52 2.56 15.08 26.34
C ALA A 52 3.71 14.10 26.06
N ALA A 53 4.81 14.63 25.53
CA ALA A 53 6.02 13.84 25.34
C ALA A 53 6.63 13.51 26.71
N GLY A 54 6.95 12.24 26.92
CA GLY A 54 7.71 11.74 28.07
C GLY A 54 9.09 11.27 27.63
N ALA A 55 9.94 10.98 28.63
CA ALA A 55 11.27 10.42 28.37
C ALA A 55 11.25 8.91 28.07
N ALA A 56 10.14 8.22 28.35
CA ALA A 56 9.99 6.79 28.14
C ALA A 56 9.51 6.48 26.72
N ALA A 57 9.91 5.32 26.20
CA ALA A 57 9.36 4.79 24.95
C ALA A 57 7.86 4.55 25.11
N VAL A 58 7.09 4.91 24.09
CA VAL A 58 5.64 4.75 24.04
C VAL A 58 5.31 3.55 23.14
N PRO A 59 4.71 2.48 23.68
CA PRO A 59 4.23 1.38 22.87
C PRO A 59 3.14 1.85 21.91
N VAL A 60 3.29 1.55 20.64
CA VAL A 60 2.30 1.83 19.59
C VAL A 60 1.74 0.51 19.06
N ARG A 61 0.43 0.39 19.06
CA ARG A 61 -0.30 -0.74 18.48
C ARG A 61 -0.94 -0.31 17.18
N VAL A 62 -0.70 -1.08 16.12
CA VAL A 62 -1.32 -0.89 14.80
C VAL A 62 -2.17 -2.09 14.49
N THR A 63 -3.44 -1.87 14.18
CA THR A 63 -4.37 -2.87 13.67
C THR A 63 -4.80 -2.46 12.27
N ALA A 64 -4.54 -3.32 11.30
CA ALA A 64 -4.88 -3.06 9.90
C ALA A 64 -5.57 -4.28 9.27
N HIS A 65 -6.70 -4.03 8.59
CA HIS A 65 -7.44 -5.04 7.83
C HIS A 65 -7.69 -4.52 6.42
N ALA A 66 -7.31 -5.29 5.42
CA ALA A 66 -7.49 -4.93 4.01
C ALA A 66 -8.11 -6.09 3.23
N GLY A 67 -8.73 -5.79 2.09
CA GLY A 67 -9.26 -6.79 1.17
C GLY A 67 -8.18 -7.54 0.38
N SER A 68 -6.92 -7.11 0.49
CA SER A 68 -5.73 -7.77 -0.08
C SER A 68 -4.63 -7.86 0.97
N GLY A 69 -3.61 -8.67 0.72
CA GLY A 69 -2.48 -8.79 1.64
C GLY A 69 -1.79 -7.46 1.92
N ILE A 70 -1.45 -7.21 3.18
CA ILE A 70 -0.65 -6.07 3.62
C ILE A 70 0.81 -6.47 3.47
N GLU A 71 1.53 -5.78 2.63
CA GLU A 71 2.93 -6.06 2.34
C GLU A 71 3.85 -5.49 3.43
N THR A 72 3.60 -4.24 3.80
CA THR A 72 4.49 -3.50 4.70
C THR A 72 3.69 -2.53 5.55
N ILE A 73 4.08 -2.38 6.80
CA ILE A 73 3.65 -1.31 7.70
C ILE A 73 4.91 -0.53 8.07
N GLU A 74 4.92 0.77 7.82
CA GLU A 74 6.00 1.67 8.21
C GLU A 74 5.53 2.65 9.28
N LEU A 75 6.26 2.73 10.36
CA LEU A 75 6.13 3.80 11.35
C LEU A 75 7.10 4.93 10.97
N ARG A 76 6.58 6.13 10.82
CA ARG A 76 7.36 7.28 10.39
C ARG A 76 7.26 8.44 11.36
N ASN A 77 8.37 9.20 11.51
CA ASN A 77 8.40 10.50 12.12
C ASN A 77 8.69 11.55 11.03
N GLY A 78 7.66 12.21 10.55
CA GLY A 78 7.77 13.03 9.34
C GLY A 78 8.18 12.20 8.14
N ALA A 79 9.33 12.51 7.55
CA ALA A 79 9.87 11.78 6.39
C ALA A 79 10.74 10.57 6.77
N GLU A 80 11.19 10.49 8.03
CA GLU A 80 12.06 9.42 8.52
C GLU A 80 11.26 8.16 8.84
N VAL A 81 11.72 7.00 8.36
CA VAL A 81 11.19 5.70 8.73
C VAL A 81 11.85 5.24 10.02
N ILE A 82 11.07 5.10 11.09
CA ILE A 82 11.54 4.62 12.39
C ILE A 82 11.56 3.10 12.40
N GLU A 83 10.51 2.47 11.89
CA GLU A 83 10.32 1.03 11.94
C GLU A 83 9.63 0.54 10.67
N THR A 84 10.01 -0.64 10.19
CA THR A 84 9.39 -1.32 9.05
C THR A 84 9.02 -2.74 9.44
N ILE A 85 7.73 -3.04 9.44
CA ILE A 85 7.19 -4.36 9.72
C ILE A 85 6.69 -4.98 8.41
N ARG A 86 7.13 -6.20 8.11
CA ARG A 86 6.69 -6.99 6.96
C ARG A 86 5.99 -8.26 7.44
N SER A 87 4.95 -8.67 6.70
CA SER A 87 4.24 -9.94 6.96
C SER A 87 5.05 -11.17 6.55
N HIS A 88 6.21 -10.97 5.93
CA HIS A 88 7.09 -12.01 5.42
C HIS A 88 8.56 -11.61 5.59
N ASP A 89 9.43 -12.56 5.69
CA ASP A 89 10.88 -12.39 5.58
C ASP A 89 11.40 -12.76 4.19
N ALA A 90 12.67 -12.43 3.90
CA ALA A 90 13.28 -12.75 2.61
C ALA A 90 13.33 -14.26 2.34
N ALA A 91 13.47 -15.09 3.37
CA ALA A 91 13.50 -16.55 3.23
C ALA A 91 12.14 -17.13 2.83
N SER A 92 11.02 -16.51 3.29
CA SER A 92 9.66 -16.94 2.96
C SER A 92 9.20 -16.54 1.55
N LEU A 93 9.91 -15.64 0.88
CA LEU A 93 9.56 -15.17 -0.47
C LEU A 93 9.86 -16.21 -1.56
N GLY A 94 10.78 -17.14 -1.31
CA GLY A 94 11.24 -18.07 -2.32
C GLY A 94 11.86 -17.35 -3.53
N ARG A 95 11.67 -17.90 -4.72
CA ARG A 95 12.12 -17.29 -5.97
C ARG A 95 11.03 -16.41 -6.58
N ARG A 96 10.63 -15.36 -5.89
CA ARG A 96 9.65 -14.40 -6.37
C ARG A 96 10.30 -13.05 -6.66
N VAL A 97 10.03 -12.52 -7.85
CA VAL A 97 10.49 -11.21 -8.28
C VAL A 97 9.29 -10.34 -8.58
N ARG A 98 9.28 -9.14 -8.06
CA ARG A 98 8.29 -8.12 -8.39
C ARG A 98 8.88 -7.09 -9.33
N VAL A 99 8.24 -6.91 -10.47
CA VAL A 99 8.55 -5.85 -11.42
C VAL A 99 7.45 -4.81 -11.38
N THR A 100 7.82 -3.55 -11.14
CA THR A 100 6.87 -2.44 -11.07
C THR A 100 7.25 -1.32 -12.03
N TRP A 101 6.25 -0.61 -12.49
CA TRP A 101 6.38 0.61 -13.28
C TRP A 101 5.39 1.65 -12.76
N SER A 102 5.80 2.92 -12.80
CA SER A 102 4.97 4.02 -12.32
C SER A 102 5.19 5.26 -13.16
N GLY A 103 4.18 6.10 -13.22
CA GLY A 103 4.25 7.37 -13.91
C GLY A 103 2.87 7.95 -14.21
N ALA A 104 2.87 9.24 -14.49
CA ALA A 104 1.75 9.99 -15.03
C ALA A 104 2.28 11.13 -15.86
N GLU A 105 1.52 11.59 -16.85
CA GLU A 105 1.80 12.84 -17.53
C GLU A 105 1.79 14.00 -16.53
N TYR A 106 2.70 14.94 -16.72
CA TYR A 106 2.92 16.04 -15.76
C TYR A 106 1.71 16.95 -15.62
N ARG A 107 0.95 17.18 -16.71
CA ARG A 107 -0.21 18.07 -16.76
C ARG A 107 -1.35 17.48 -17.57
N GLY A 108 -2.57 17.96 -17.30
CA GLY A 108 -3.76 17.64 -18.07
C GLY A 108 -4.77 16.78 -17.32
N ARG A 109 -5.96 16.64 -17.93
CA ARG A 109 -6.97 15.66 -17.51
C ARG A 109 -6.61 14.29 -18.09
N GLY A 110 -6.87 13.23 -17.35
CA GLY A 110 -6.59 11.86 -17.80
C GLY A 110 -5.11 11.51 -17.86
N ARG A 111 -4.29 12.10 -17.01
CA ARG A 111 -2.83 11.92 -16.83
C ARG A 111 -2.35 10.47 -16.89
N ASN A 112 -2.65 9.78 -17.97
CA ASN A 112 -2.31 8.38 -18.16
C ASN A 112 -0.99 8.23 -18.93
N THR A 113 -0.17 7.31 -18.45
CA THR A 113 1.01 6.83 -19.14
C THR A 113 0.76 5.40 -19.57
N ARG A 114 0.97 5.11 -20.85
CA ARG A 114 0.87 3.76 -21.42
C ARG A 114 2.25 3.12 -21.41
N TRP A 115 2.29 1.91 -20.88
CA TRP A 115 3.49 1.08 -20.80
C TRP A 115 3.31 -0.11 -21.73
N ARG A 116 4.33 -0.38 -22.51
CA ARG A 116 4.45 -1.62 -23.29
C ARG A 116 5.86 -2.11 -23.14
N GLY A 117 6.01 -3.36 -22.76
CA GLY A 117 7.33 -3.91 -22.53
C GLY A 117 7.37 -5.42 -22.55
N VAL A 118 8.60 -5.88 -22.41
CA VAL A 118 8.93 -7.30 -22.25
C VAL A 118 9.85 -7.40 -21.05
N ILE A 119 9.61 -8.40 -20.21
CA ILE A 119 10.46 -8.77 -19.11
C ILE A 119 11.13 -10.08 -19.49
N ASP A 120 12.44 -10.06 -19.56
CA ASP A 120 13.25 -11.26 -19.78
C ASP A 120 13.85 -11.68 -18.44
N VAL A 121 13.73 -12.97 -18.12
CA VAL A 121 14.31 -13.58 -16.91
C VAL A 121 15.51 -14.40 -17.33
N ASP A 122 16.69 -14.03 -16.81
CA ASP A 122 17.91 -14.77 -17.06
C ASP A 122 18.16 -15.81 -15.94
N GLY A 123 18.58 -17.01 -16.32
CA GLY A 123 18.94 -18.09 -15.41
C GLY A 123 17.80 -18.83 -14.71
N ALA A 124 16.53 -18.48 -15.00
CA ALA A 124 15.36 -19.15 -14.44
C ALA A 124 14.16 -19.12 -15.38
N GLY A 125 13.17 -19.95 -15.11
CA GLY A 125 11.87 -19.94 -15.84
C GLY A 125 10.76 -19.32 -15.01
N ILE A 126 9.75 -18.76 -15.69
CA ILE A 126 8.54 -18.23 -15.08
C ILE A 126 7.55 -19.39 -14.90
N LEU A 127 7.26 -19.75 -13.65
CA LEU A 127 6.27 -20.78 -13.30
C LEU A 127 4.84 -20.21 -13.36
N SER A 128 4.67 -19.00 -12.84
CA SER A 128 3.39 -18.28 -12.84
C SER A 128 3.60 -16.78 -12.66
N SER A 129 2.55 -16.01 -12.93
CA SER A 129 2.57 -14.56 -12.74
C SER A 129 1.29 -14.06 -12.10
N ARG A 130 1.39 -12.96 -11.35
CA ARG A 130 0.25 -12.27 -10.74
C ARG A 130 0.33 -10.78 -11.03
N PRO A 131 -0.67 -10.20 -11.73
CA PRO A 131 -0.68 -8.76 -12.00
C PRO A 131 -0.95 -7.96 -10.73
N ILE A 132 -0.37 -6.76 -10.68
CA ILE A 132 -0.54 -5.78 -9.60
C ILE A 132 -1.13 -4.51 -10.20
N ASN A 133 -2.21 -3.99 -9.60
CA ASN A 133 -2.87 -2.75 -10.00
C ASN A 133 -3.14 -2.66 -11.52
N ARG A 134 -3.71 -3.71 -12.08
CA ARG A 134 -4.02 -3.76 -13.51
C ARG A 134 -5.32 -3.01 -13.81
N TRP A 135 -5.19 -1.81 -14.37
CA TRP A 135 -6.33 -0.93 -14.69
C TRP A 135 -7.00 -1.25 -16.03
N ASN A 136 -6.28 -1.90 -16.92
CA ASN A 136 -6.76 -2.35 -18.24
C ASN A 136 -6.68 -3.88 -18.32
N PRO A 137 -7.66 -4.60 -17.77
CA PRO A 137 -7.63 -6.08 -17.73
C PRO A 137 -7.57 -6.74 -19.12
N GLU A 138 -8.05 -6.08 -20.15
CA GLU A 138 -7.95 -6.48 -21.57
C GLU A 138 -6.55 -6.23 -22.17
N GLY A 139 -5.69 -5.45 -21.52
CA GLY A 139 -4.33 -5.22 -21.99
C GLY A 139 -3.49 -6.50 -21.95
N LEU A 140 -2.46 -6.55 -22.76
CA LEU A 140 -1.58 -7.71 -22.86
C LEU A 140 -0.89 -8.00 -21.53
N LEU A 141 -0.96 -9.22 -21.05
CA LEU A 141 -0.09 -9.81 -20.04
C LEU A 141 0.07 -11.29 -20.39
N GLU A 142 1.13 -11.61 -21.12
CA GLU A 142 1.32 -12.90 -21.75
C GLU A 142 2.72 -13.43 -21.48
N GLN A 143 2.78 -14.66 -21.00
CA GLN A 143 4.04 -15.39 -20.92
C GLN A 143 4.41 -15.93 -22.31
N ARG A 144 5.60 -15.57 -22.77
CA ARG A 144 6.17 -16.02 -24.04
C ARG A 144 7.32 -16.98 -23.78
N GLY A 145 7.04 -18.25 -23.97
CA GLY A 145 8.02 -19.29 -23.65
C GLY A 145 8.27 -19.40 -22.14
N ARG A 146 9.46 -19.90 -21.78
CA ARG A 146 9.77 -20.20 -20.36
C ARG A 146 10.20 -18.99 -19.55
N ALA A 147 10.82 -18.00 -20.17
CA ALA A 147 11.59 -16.97 -19.45
C ALA A 147 11.17 -15.53 -19.82
N GLN A 148 10.08 -15.35 -20.59
CA GLN A 148 9.70 -14.04 -21.08
C GLN A 148 8.24 -13.72 -20.75
N MET A 149 7.98 -12.49 -20.34
CA MET A 149 6.65 -11.93 -20.08
C MET A 149 6.48 -10.62 -20.87
N ALA A 150 5.49 -10.58 -21.78
CA ALA A 150 5.10 -9.36 -22.47
C ALA A 150 3.93 -8.70 -21.76
N PHE A 151 3.93 -7.37 -21.66
CA PHE A 151 2.86 -6.64 -20.98
C PHE A 151 2.50 -5.32 -21.65
N GLU A 152 1.23 -4.94 -21.47
CA GLU A 152 0.70 -3.60 -21.69
C GLU A 152 -0.04 -3.14 -20.43
N SER A 153 0.21 -1.91 -20.01
CA SER A 153 -0.38 -1.36 -18.80
C SER A 153 -0.61 0.15 -18.93
N VAL A 154 -1.47 0.67 -18.07
CA VAL A 154 -1.74 2.11 -17.94
C VAL A 154 -1.58 2.51 -16.48
N THR A 155 -0.87 3.61 -16.23
CA THR A 155 -0.78 4.25 -14.92
C THR A 155 -1.21 5.71 -14.99
N THR A 156 -1.74 6.22 -13.88
CA THR A 156 -2.24 7.61 -13.75
C THR A 156 -1.65 8.33 -12.54
N GLY A 157 -0.39 8.03 -12.20
CA GLY A 157 0.28 8.47 -10.98
C GLY A 157 0.33 7.42 -9.88
N ASN A 158 -0.34 6.29 -10.08
CA ASN A 158 -0.15 5.06 -9.32
C ASN A 158 0.98 4.22 -9.96
N PHE A 159 1.23 3.04 -9.40
CA PHE A 159 2.10 2.04 -10.04
C PHE A 159 1.27 0.86 -10.56
N GLY A 160 1.74 0.23 -11.60
CA GLY A 160 1.35 -1.10 -12.05
C GLY A 160 2.52 -2.06 -11.89
N GLY A 161 2.29 -3.35 -12.01
CA GLY A 161 3.35 -4.33 -11.90
C GLY A 161 2.91 -5.76 -12.13
N VAL A 162 3.86 -6.66 -11.95
CA VAL A 162 3.66 -8.10 -11.97
C VAL A 162 4.58 -8.78 -10.98
N ASP A 163 4.04 -9.72 -10.22
CA ASP A 163 4.83 -10.69 -9.47
C ASP A 163 5.10 -11.89 -10.38
N LEU A 164 6.36 -12.27 -10.51
CA LEU A 164 6.80 -13.46 -11.21
C LEU A 164 7.28 -14.49 -10.19
N TYR A 165 6.78 -15.71 -10.32
CA TYR A 165 7.22 -16.86 -9.53
C TYR A 165 8.15 -17.69 -10.41
N LEU A 166 9.39 -17.85 -9.98
CA LEU A 166 10.45 -18.48 -10.76
C LEU A 166 10.75 -19.91 -10.25
N ASP A 167 11.28 -20.76 -11.13
CA ASP A 167 11.77 -22.13 -10.78
C ASP A 167 13.15 -22.14 -10.16
#